data_d25b62d5cc1fdd502afb7039585a9e0c
#
_entry.id   d25b62d5cc1fdd502afb7039585a9e0c
#
_cell.length_a   1.000
_cell.length_b   1.000
_cell.length_c   1.000
_cell.angle_alpha   90.00
_cell.angle_beta   90.00
_cell.angle_gamma   90.00
#
_symmetry.space_group_name_H-M   'P 1'
#
loop_
_entity.id
_entity.type
_entity.pdbx_description
1 polymer ?
#
loop_
_entity_poly.entity_id
_entity_poly.type
_entity_poly.pdbx_seq_one_letter_code
_entity_poly.pdbx_strand_id
1 'polypeptide(L)'
;MEKLNRLCLFAMVLCTEMACTNEFRPIKKLNDLANSKKFSELYTELSSNRSAYYEKTLIYYDLILKSVLNQPDESNALIQKFRGQFNKFSDTVSYTLIQNEYYNNQKLLNYRKLKELSEDLIENYKRFIDSGDYVELKDDNLSYGFLEDELPTQVIKNTDSEIKVIKDLAGYNLLRVKAKSDSTVNMIFDTGANVNVVSESTAKKLNLRIIPNSLVYVAGATGTRNASRIAIADHGFIENIEFKNAEFIVFPDSLLTFANGMYKINGIIGFPLIMRFESIRFTDSLLYIPKDPVAGTNIPNLFIKGDDYIIDVTYKNKRLPFFFDTGNSNTTFYKTMYDIDSMNFKSLRDTVFSYSSVGGTVTEKAKLLPEIKLDCGSKSFVLKNTYIALEKKNILHPDLFGSIGKDFVNQYKSILMSFRYSCIDFE
;
A
#
# COMPACT_ATOMS: atom_id res chain seq x y z
N MET A 1 20.51 58.29 -33.02
CA MET A 1 19.14 57.74 -32.85
C MET A 1 19.00 56.29 -33.29
N GLU A 2 19.62 55.83 -34.36
CA GLU A 2 19.50 54.41 -34.80
C GLU A 2 20.12 53.36 -33.88
N LYS A 3 21.19 53.68 -33.14
CA LYS A 3 21.78 52.74 -32.16
C LYS A 3 20.92 52.54 -30.89
N LEU A 4 20.16 53.54 -30.53
CA LEU A 4 19.26 53.46 -29.33
C LEU A 4 18.03 52.59 -29.67
N ASN A 5 17.49 52.69 -30.88
CA ASN A 5 16.36 51.89 -31.34
C ASN A 5 16.72 50.37 -31.51
N ARG A 6 17.95 50.07 -31.88
CA ARG A 6 18.37 48.63 -31.93
C ARG A 6 18.57 47.99 -30.55
N LEU A 7 19.01 48.78 -29.55
CA LEU A 7 19.12 48.25 -28.17
C LEU A 7 17.74 48.04 -27.53
N CYS A 8 16.77 48.93 -27.79
CA CYS A 8 15.39 48.73 -27.30
C CYS A 8 14.67 47.58 -28.01
N LEU A 9 14.92 47.34 -29.30
CA LEU A 9 14.35 46.20 -30.01
C LEU A 9 14.95 44.89 -29.51
N PHE A 10 16.27 44.85 -29.23
CA PHE A 10 16.92 43.67 -28.68
C PHE A 10 16.50 43.36 -27.25
N ALA A 11 16.26 44.37 -26.42
CA ALA A 11 15.71 44.22 -25.07
C ALA A 11 14.24 43.77 -25.10
N MET A 12 13.42 44.26 -26.08
CA MET A 12 12.05 43.79 -26.26
C MET A 12 11.99 42.35 -26.79
N VAL A 13 12.88 41.94 -27.69
CA VAL A 13 12.94 40.56 -28.15
C VAL A 13 13.41 39.62 -27.07
N LEU A 14 14.36 40.02 -26.22
CA LEU A 14 14.76 39.23 -25.02
C LEU A 14 13.67 39.19 -23.93
N CYS A 15 12.81 40.21 -23.84
CA CYS A 15 11.65 40.17 -22.93
C CYS A 15 10.47 39.38 -23.47
N THR A 16 10.36 39.18 -24.79
CA THR A 16 9.29 38.32 -25.39
C THR A 16 9.65 36.87 -25.42
N GLU A 17 10.93 36.49 -25.39
CA GLU A 17 11.35 35.11 -25.19
C GLU A 17 11.36 34.65 -23.72
N MET A 18 11.26 35.56 -22.75
CA MET A 18 10.85 35.28 -21.38
C MET A 18 9.32 35.33 -21.21
N ALA A 19 8.55 34.91 -22.20
CA ALA A 19 7.22 34.35 -21.93
C ALA A 19 7.47 33.09 -21.08
N CYS A 20 7.57 33.32 -19.76
CA CYS A 20 7.64 32.26 -18.75
C CYS A 20 6.56 31.24 -19.12
N THR A 21 6.97 30.14 -19.72
CA THR A 21 6.14 28.96 -19.75
C THR A 21 5.84 28.70 -18.28
N ASN A 22 4.60 28.95 -17.86
CA ASN A 22 4.15 28.72 -16.48
C ASN A 22 4.05 27.21 -16.26
N GLU A 23 5.12 26.51 -16.67
CA GLU A 23 5.28 25.06 -16.60
C GLU A 23 6.10 24.72 -15.36
N PHE A 24 5.54 23.86 -14.53
CA PHE A 24 6.26 23.32 -13.38
C PHE A 24 7.23 22.22 -13.83
N ARG A 25 8.45 22.26 -13.27
CA ARG A 25 9.46 21.20 -13.47
C ARG A 25 9.89 20.64 -12.12
N PRO A 26 9.73 19.33 -11.91
CA PRO A 26 10.18 18.65 -10.70
C PRO A 26 11.70 18.79 -10.49
N ILE A 27 12.11 18.94 -9.24
CA ILE A 27 13.55 18.95 -8.87
C ILE A 27 14.04 17.50 -8.86
N LYS A 28 15.08 17.20 -9.64
CA LYS A 28 15.59 15.84 -9.84
C LYS A 28 15.84 15.10 -8.52
N LYS A 29 16.57 15.70 -7.57
CA LYS A 29 16.86 15.08 -6.27
C LYS A 29 15.59 14.63 -5.54
N LEU A 30 14.60 15.51 -5.43
CA LEU A 30 13.35 15.22 -4.73
C LEU A 30 12.51 14.19 -5.50
N ASN A 31 12.52 14.29 -6.83
CA ASN A 31 11.80 13.36 -7.69
C ASN A 31 12.39 11.94 -7.63
N ASP A 32 13.72 11.83 -7.59
CA ASP A 32 14.41 10.55 -7.43
C ASP A 32 14.06 9.89 -6.07
N LEU A 33 13.98 10.68 -4.98
CA LEU A 33 13.54 10.18 -3.68
C LEU A 33 12.08 9.69 -3.69
N ALA A 34 11.17 10.47 -4.27
CA ALA A 34 9.76 10.11 -4.37
C ALA A 34 9.56 8.84 -5.21
N ASN A 35 10.19 8.76 -6.38
CA ASN A 35 10.07 7.62 -7.30
C ASN A 35 10.69 6.34 -6.71
N SER A 36 11.79 6.47 -5.96
CA SER A 36 12.44 5.33 -5.27
C SER A 36 11.74 4.94 -3.97
N LYS A 37 10.57 5.52 -3.65
CA LYS A 37 9.81 5.29 -2.40
C LYS A 37 10.62 5.58 -1.12
N LYS A 38 11.65 6.42 -1.20
CA LYS A 38 12.48 6.87 -0.07
C LYS A 38 11.81 8.03 0.68
N PHE A 39 10.62 7.77 1.17
CA PHE A 39 9.75 8.81 1.74
C PHE A 39 10.30 9.43 3.02
N SER A 40 11.00 8.66 3.88
CA SER A 40 11.68 9.24 5.05
C SER A 40 12.78 10.24 4.66
N GLU A 41 13.56 9.93 3.61
CA GLU A 41 14.60 10.82 3.12
C GLU A 41 13.96 12.07 2.51
N LEU A 42 12.88 11.91 1.73
CA LEU A 42 12.10 13.02 1.17
C LEU A 42 11.51 13.91 2.27
N TYR A 43 10.89 13.31 3.28
CA TYR A 43 10.36 14.02 4.44
C TYR A 43 11.44 14.82 5.18
N THR A 44 12.59 14.19 5.46
CA THR A 44 13.72 14.82 6.14
C THR A 44 14.29 15.98 5.33
N GLU A 45 14.46 15.79 4.02
CA GLU A 45 14.98 16.83 3.13
C GLU A 45 14.07 18.05 3.11
N LEU A 46 12.76 17.85 2.93
CA LEU A 46 11.79 18.96 2.88
C LEU A 46 11.62 19.64 4.24
N SER A 47 11.69 18.89 5.35
CA SER A 47 11.57 19.45 6.70
C SER A 47 12.80 20.28 7.08
N SER A 48 14.02 19.79 6.76
CA SER A 48 15.27 20.46 7.14
C SER A 48 15.66 21.61 6.21
N ASN A 49 15.29 21.55 4.94
CA ASN A 49 15.73 22.48 3.90
C ASN A 49 14.58 23.26 3.25
N ARG A 50 13.45 23.42 3.97
CA ARG A 50 12.22 23.98 3.41
C ARG A 50 12.42 25.37 2.78
N SER A 51 13.24 26.23 3.40
CA SER A 51 13.55 27.58 2.93
C SER A 51 14.37 27.63 1.63
N ALA A 52 14.99 26.52 1.24
CA ALA A 52 15.76 26.41 -0.01
C ALA A 52 14.88 26.16 -1.24
N TYR A 53 13.58 25.90 -1.05
CA TYR A 53 12.66 25.55 -2.13
C TYR A 53 11.59 26.61 -2.34
N TYR A 54 11.21 26.82 -3.60
CA TYR A 54 10.08 27.69 -3.94
C TYR A 54 8.75 27.07 -3.48
N GLU A 55 7.77 27.91 -3.14
CA GLU A 55 6.46 27.48 -2.66
C GLU A 55 5.81 26.42 -3.57
N LYS A 56 5.84 26.61 -4.88
CA LYS A 56 5.30 25.65 -5.85
C LYS A 56 5.95 24.27 -5.79
N THR A 57 7.26 24.23 -5.54
CA THR A 57 8.00 22.96 -5.34
C THR A 57 7.57 22.29 -4.05
N LEU A 58 7.44 23.05 -2.98
CA LEU A 58 6.97 22.55 -1.70
C LEU A 58 5.55 21.97 -1.81
N ILE A 59 4.62 22.69 -2.45
CA ILE A 59 3.25 22.18 -2.64
C ILE A 59 3.26 20.85 -3.39
N TYR A 60 4.07 20.72 -4.46
CA TYR A 60 4.14 19.48 -5.26
C TYR A 60 4.68 18.28 -4.47
N TYR A 61 5.71 18.46 -3.67
CA TYR A 61 6.23 17.34 -2.88
C TYR A 61 5.47 17.14 -1.56
N ASP A 62 4.89 18.20 -0.98
CA ASP A 62 4.01 18.09 0.17
C ASP A 62 2.75 17.28 -0.18
N LEU A 63 2.14 17.45 -1.37
CA LEU A 63 0.99 16.64 -1.77
C LEU A 63 1.33 15.15 -1.86
N ILE A 64 2.52 14.79 -2.36
CA ILE A 64 3.00 13.40 -2.40
C ILE A 64 3.23 12.88 -0.97
N LEU A 65 3.92 13.65 -0.13
CA LEU A 65 4.14 13.26 1.27
C LEU A 65 2.84 13.13 2.05
N LYS A 66 1.89 14.07 1.91
CA LYS A 66 0.57 13.99 2.56
C LYS A 66 -0.19 12.74 2.13
N SER A 67 -0.09 12.37 0.84
CA SER A 67 -0.66 11.13 0.35
C SER A 67 -0.09 9.93 1.09
N VAL A 68 1.23 9.73 1.08
CA VAL A 68 1.87 8.55 1.69
C VAL A 68 1.87 8.58 3.23
N LEU A 69 1.70 9.73 3.85
CA LEU A 69 1.52 9.91 5.30
C LEU A 69 0.06 9.76 5.75
N ASN A 70 -0.77 9.13 4.95
CA ASN A 70 -2.18 8.89 5.23
C ASN A 70 -2.99 10.14 5.60
N GLN A 71 -2.74 11.23 4.90
CA GLN A 71 -3.48 12.48 5.00
C GLN A 71 -4.16 12.80 3.66
N PRO A 72 -5.09 11.93 3.18
CA PRO A 72 -5.62 11.98 1.82
C PRO A 72 -6.39 13.26 1.52
N ASP A 73 -7.16 13.79 2.46
CA ASP A 73 -7.92 15.03 2.27
C ASP A 73 -6.99 16.24 2.11
N GLU A 74 -5.93 16.33 2.93
CA GLU A 74 -4.93 17.40 2.83
C GLU A 74 -4.16 17.29 1.52
N SER A 75 -3.80 16.08 1.10
CA SER A 75 -3.16 15.84 -0.20
C SER A 75 -4.07 16.28 -1.35
N ASN A 76 -5.35 15.90 -1.34
CA ASN A 76 -6.32 16.31 -2.36
C ASN A 76 -6.49 17.83 -2.42
N ALA A 77 -6.52 18.51 -1.27
CA ALA A 77 -6.58 19.98 -1.22
C ALA A 77 -5.33 20.62 -1.85
N LEU A 78 -4.13 20.06 -1.59
CA LEU A 78 -2.89 20.53 -2.21
C LEU A 78 -2.85 20.25 -3.72
N ILE A 79 -3.39 19.11 -4.20
CA ILE A 79 -3.52 18.80 -5.63
C ILE A 79 -4.37 19.90 -6.31
N GLN A 80 -5.51 20.25 -5.75
CA GLN A 80 -6.37 21.29 -6.32
C GLN A 80 -5.69 22.68 -6.29
N LYS A 81 -5.03 23.02 -5.18
CA LYS A 81 -4.24 24.26 -5.07
C LYS A 81 -3.14 24.31 -6.15
N PHE A 82 -2.43 23.19 -6.34
CA PHE A 82 -1.35 23.09 -7.33
C PHE A 82 -1.87 23.23 -8.76
N ARG A 83 -2.96 22.54 -9.10
CA ARG A 83 -3.61 22.65 -10.42
C ARG A 83 -4.04 24.10 -10.73
N GLY A 84 -4.52 24.85 -9.73
CA GLY A 84 -4.92 26.22 -9.87
C GLY A 84 -3.79 27.22 -10.13
N GLN A 85 -2.52 26.85 -9.86
CA GLN A 85 -1.36 27.73 -10.04
C GLN A 85 -0.73 27.68 -11.43
N PHE A 86 -1.07 26.69 -12.26
CA PHE A 86 -0.43 26.44 -13.55
C PHE A 86 -1.44 26.22 -14.65
N ASN A 87 -1.15 26.77 -15.82
CA ASN A 87 -1.98 26.60 -17.00
C ASN A 87 -1.61 25.35 -17.80
N LYS A 88 -0.42 24.75 -17.55
CA LYS A 88 0.09 23.59 -18.27
C LYS A 88 1.04 22.79 -17.42
N PHE A 89 0.91 21.47 -17.50
CA PHE A 89 1.80 20.49 -16.89
C PHE A 89 2.42 19.59 -17.97
N SER A 90 3.62 19.08 -17.70
CA SER A 90 4.10 17.93 -18.47
C SER A 90 3.24 16.70 -18.14
N ASP A 91 3.19 15.75 -19.08
CA ASP A 91 2.40 14.53 -18.88
C ASP A 91 2.84 13.74 -17.63
N THR A 92 4.14 13.75 -17.31
CA THR A 92 4.66 13.12 -16.10
C THR A 92 4.11 13.77 -14.82
N VAL A 93 4.04 15.11 -14.79
CA VAL A 93 3.47 15.82 -13.63
C VAL A 93 1.97 15.55 -13.54
N SER A 94 1.25 15.61 -14.66
CA SER A 94 -0.19 15.30 -14.71
C SER A 94 -0.48 13.89 -14.23
N TYR A 95 0.28 12.90 -14.71
CA TYR A 95 0.20 11.52 -14.24
C TYR A 95 0.41 11.42 -12.72
N THR A 96 1.46 12.07 -12.19
CA THR A 96 1.74 12.05 -10.74
C THR A 96 0.58 12.64 -9.93
N LEU A 97 -0.02 13.74 -10.38
CA LEU A 97 -1.16 14.36 -9.70
C LEU A 97 -2.37 13.42 -9.66
N ILE A 98 -2.74 12.84 -10.81
CA ILE A 98 -3.89 11.93 -10.92
C ILE A 98 -3.64 10.64 -10.12
N GLN A 99 -2.44 10.08 -10.19
CA GLN A 99 -2.06 8.88 -9.43
C GLN A 99 -2.15 9.12 -7.92
N ASN A 100 -1.69 10.27 -7.40
CA ASN A 100 -1.83 10.58 -5.99
C ASN A 100 -3.29 10.82 -5.59
N GLU A 101 -4.10 11.47 -6.44
CA GLU A 101 -5.54 11.63 -6.22
C GLU A 101 -6.25 10.27 -6.20
N TYR A 102 -5.87 9.33 -7.08
CA TYR A 102 -6.35 7.95 -7.08
C TYR A 102 -5.99 7.24 -5.76
N TYR A 103 -4.73 7.23 -5.34
CA TYR A 103 -4.30 6.63 -4.07
C TYR A 103 -4.99 7.24 -2.84
N ASN A 104 -5.22 8.55 -2.85
CA ASN A 104 -5.98 9.21 -1.78
C ASN A 104 -7.42 8.70 -1.71
N ASN A 105 -8.07 8.53 -2.87
CA ASN A 105 -9.45 8.05 -2.93
C ASN A 105 -9.57 6.56 -2.62
N GLN A 106 -8.53 5.72 -2.84
CA GLN A 106 -8.47 4.35 -2.31
C GLN A 106 -8.54 4.35 -0.78
N LYS A 107 -7.76 5.20 -0.12
CA LYS A 107 -7.79 5.35 1.34
C LYS A 107 -9.12 5.88 1.87
N LEU A 108 -9.79 6.73 1.12
CA LEU A 108 -11.11 7.26 1.45
C LEU A 108 -12.25 6.30 1.09
N LEU A 109 -12.00 5.25 0.30
CA LEU A 109 -13.00 4.35 -0.29
C LEU A 109 -14.08 5.13 -1.06
N ASN A 110 -13.67 6.16 -1.80
CA ASN A 110 -14.55 6.96 -2.64
C ASN A 110 -14.68 6.30 -4.02
N TYR A 111 -15.50 5.28 -4.11
CA TYR A 111 -15.59 4.40 -5.28
C TYR A 111 -15.97 5.12 -6.57
N ARG A 112 -16.90 6.10 -6.51
CA ARG A 112 -17.27 6.91 -7.67
C ARG A 112 -16.07 7.69 -8.21
N LYS A 113 -15.30 8.32 -7.32
CA LYS A 113 -14.09 9.05 -7.73
C LYS A 113 -12.98 8.13 -8.20
N LEU A 114 -12.85 6.95 -7.61
CA LEU A 114 -11.90 5.92 -8.03
C LEU A 114 -12.20 5.44 -9.45
N LYS A 115 -13.48 5.20 -9.80
CA LYS A 115 -13.88 4.86 -11.15
C LYS A 115 -13.47 5.95 -12.16
N GLU A 116 -13.82 7.21 -11.90
CA GLU A 116 -13.46 8.34 -12.78
C GLU A 116 -11.93 8.44 -12.98
N LEU A 117 -11.16 8.35 -11.90
CA LEU A 117 -9.70 8.49 -11.94
C LEU A 117 -9.02 7.29 -12.61
N SER A 118 -9.50 6.08 -12.39
CA SER A 118 -8.98 4.89 -13.07
C SER A 118 -9.30 4.89 -14.57
N GLU A 119 -10.47 5.38 -15.00
CA GLU A 119 -10.80 5.61 -16.40
C GLU A 119 -9.81 6.60 -17.05
N ASP A 120 -9.56 7.74 -16.39
CA ASP A 120 -8.59 8.73 -16.89
C ASP A 120 -7.16 8.17 -16.98
N LEU A 121 -6.71 7.42 -15.97
CA LEU A 121 -5.41 6.75 -15.98
C LEU A 121 -5.31 5.72 -17.12
N ILE A 122 -6.34 4.92 -17.36
CA ILE A 122 -6.39 3.91 -18.42
C ILE A 122 -6.35 4.55 -19.80
N GLU A 123 -7.10 5.62 -20.02
CA GLU A 123 -7.27 6.25 -21.33
C GLU A 123 -6.08 7.15 -21.70
N ASN A 124 -5.61 7.97 -20.75
CA ASN A 124 -4.69 9.06 -21.05
C ASN A 124 -3.25 8.80 -20.60
N TYR A 125 -3.02 7.89 -19.63
CA TYR A 125 -1.71 7.70 -19.00
C TYR A 125 -1.14 6.29 -19.10
N LYS A 126 -1.69 5.42 -19.92
CA LYS A 126 -1.24 4.02 -20.13
C LYS A 126 0.28 3.88 -20.29
N ARG A 127 0.93 4.84 -20.96
CA ARG A 127 2.40 4.79 -21.22
C ARG A 127 3.27 4.92 -19.96
N PHE A 128 2.70 5.39 -18.85
CA PHE A 128 3.37 5.53 -17.56
C PHE A 128 3.11 4.36 -16.61
N ILE A 129 2.24 3.43 -17.00
CA ILE A 129 1.78 2.30 -16.20
C ILE A 129 2.37 1.02 -16.80
N ASP A 130 3.02 0.19 -15.97
CA ASP A 130 3.48 -1.12 -16.44
C ASP A 130 2.34 -2.06 -16.83
N SER A 131 2.69 -3.09 -17.61
CA SER A 131 1.65 -3.98 -18.16
C SER A 131 0.87 -4.74 -17.08
N GLY A 132 1.52 -5.07 -15.96
CA GLY A 132 0.87 -5.74 -14.81
C GLY A 132 -0.11 -4.80 -14.13
N ASP A 133 0.40 -3.66 -13.68
CA ASP A 133 -0.38 -2.60 -13.02
C ASP A 133 -1.53 -2.10 -13.91
N TYR A 134 -1.34 -2.06 -15.22
CA TYR A 134 -2.39 -1.67 -16.17
C TYR A 134 -3.56 -2.67 -16.21
N VAL A 135 -3.26 -3.97 -16.12
CA VAL A 135 -4.30 -5.01 -16.07
C VAL A 135 -5.05 -4.93 -14.73
N GLU A 136 -4.33 -4.77 -13.63
CA GLU A 136 -4.90 -4.62 -12.30
C GLU A 136 -5.80 -3.38 -12.23
N LEU A 137 -5.34 -2.22 -12.71
CA LEU A 137 -6.12 -0.98 -12.76
C LEU A 137 -7.43 -1.14 -13.54
N LYS A 138 -7.46 -1.97 -14.59
CA LYS A 138 -8.70 -2.27 -15.33
C LYS A 138 -9.65 -3.16 -14.54
N ASP A 139 -9.13 -4.12 -13.78
CA ASP A 139 -9.93 -4.97 -12.91
C ASP A 139 -10.51 -4.17 -11.74
N ASP A 140 -9.72 -3.24 -11.20
CA ASP A 140 -10.14 -2.29 -10.17
C ASP A 140 -11.23 -1.35 -10.69
N ASN A 141 -11.06 -0.77 -11.88
CA ASN A 141 -12.08 0.08 -12.51
C ASN A 141 -13.42 -0.65 -12.67
N LEU A 142 -13.38 -1.92 -13.08
CA LEU A 142 -14.57 -2.75 -13.15
C LEU A 142 -15.22 -2.92 -11.75
N SER A 143 -14.42 -3.17 -10.73
CA SER A 143 -14.87 -3.33 -9.35
C SER A 143 -15.50 -2.03 -8.82
N TYR A 144 -14.88 -0.89 -9.07
CA TYR A 144 -15.42 0.42 -8.67
C TYR A 144 -16.74 0.74 -9.36
N GLY A 145 -16.95 0.28 -10.62
CA GLY A 145 -18.22 0.42 -11.29
C GLY A 145 -19.39 -0.27 -10.58
N PHE A 146 -19.14 -1.38 -9.89
CA PHE A 146 -20.12 -2.05 -9.05
C PHE A 146 -20.29 -1.41 -7.66
N LEU A 147 -19.30 -0.68 -7.20
CA LEU A 147 -19.26 -0.07 -5.88
C LEU A 147 -19.61 1.43 -5.86
N GLU A 148 -19.80 2.08 -7.04
CA GLU A 148 -19.90 3.54 -7.15
C GLU A 148 -21.03 4.18 -6.33
N ASP A 149 -22.09 3.42 -6.02
CA ASP A 149 -23.22 3.86 -5.21
C ASP A 149 -23.17 3.32 -3.77
N GLU A 150 -22.19 2.48 -3.43
CA GLU A 150 -22.03 1.96 -2.09
C GLU A 150 -21.34 3.00 -1.16
N LEU A 151 -21.71 2.96 0.10
CA LEU A 151 -21.10 3.83 1.10
C LEU A 151 -19.72 3.28 1.51
N PRO A 152 -18.76 4.15 1.83
CA PRO A 152 -17.45 3.70 2.30
C PRO A 152 -17.55 2.94 3.63
N THR A 153 -16.66 1.96 3.79
CA THR A 153 -16.52 1.21 5.05
C THR A 153 -16.25 2.14 6.22
N GLN A 154 -16.97 1.93 7.31
CA GLN A 154 -16.80 2.63 8.57
C GLN A 154 -16.48 1.65 9.70
N VAL A 155 -15.62 2.03 10.61
CA VAL A 155 -15.34 1.32 11.87
C VAL A 155 -15.68 2.25 13.04
N ILE A 156 -16.43 1.72 13.99
CA ILE A 156 -16.92 2.48 15.16
C ILE A 156 -16.28 1.89 16.41
N LYS A 157 -15.43 2.67 17.05
CA LYS A 157 -14.70 2.31 18.25
C LYS A 157 -15.27 3.11 19.44
N ASN A 158 -16.10 2.49 20.27
CA ASN A 158 -16.68 3.15 21.43
C ASN A 158 -15.74 3.16 22.64
N THR A 159 -14.90 2.14 22.74
CA THR A 159 -13.91 1.93 23.80
C THR A 159 -12.64 1.33 23.20
N ASP A 160 -11.58 1.30 24.00
CA ASP A 160 -10.44 0.46 23.71
C ASP A 160 -10.86 -1.01 23.61
N SER A 161 -10.22 -1.73 22.71
CA SER A 161 -10.53 -3.14 22.46
C SER A 161 -9.28 -4.00 22.59
N GLU A 162 -9.33 -4.97 23.51
CA GLU A 162 -8.32 -6.02 23.63
C GLU A 162 -8.89 -7.31 23.05
N ILE A 163 -8.33 -7.76 21.96
CA ILE A 163 -8.78 -8.92 21.21
C ILE A 163 -7.77 -10.04 21.42
N LYS A 164 -8.21 -11.17 21.95
CA LYS A 164 -7.38 -12.38 22.05
C LYS A 164 -7.18 -12.96 20.66
N VAL A 165 -5.94 -12.99 20.21
CA VAL A 165 -5.57 -13.58 18.92
C VAL A 165 -5.58 -15.10 19.02
N ILE A 166 -6.26 -15.74 18.08
CA ILE A 166 -6.22 -17.19 17.87
C ILE A 166 -5.29 -17.43 16.69
N LYS A 167 -4.29 -18.30 16.82
CA LYS A 167 -3.46 -18.71 15.69
C LYS A 167 -4.05 -19.94 15.03
N ASP A 168 -4.10 -19.95 13.72
CA ASP A 168 -4.48 -21.14 12.95
C ASP A 168 -3.31 -22.14 12.81
N LEU A 169 -3.53 -23.22 12.05
CA LEU A 169 -2.53 -24.27 11.82
C LEU A 169 -1.30 -23.75 11.07
N ALA A 170 -1.42 -22.69 10.28
CA ALA A 170 -0.33 -22.04 9.56
C ALA A 170 0.31 -20.88 10.34
N GLY A 171 -0.17 -20.63 11.58
CA GLY A 171 0.32 -19.58 12.46
C GLY A 171 -0.19 -18.17 12.10
N TYR A 172 -1.26 -18.04 11.30
CA TYR A 172 -1.90 -16.76 11.03
C TYR A 172 -2.76 -16.31 12.20
N ASN A 173 -2.79 -15.01 12.42
CA ASN A 173 -3.65 -14.38 13.42
C ASN A 173 -5.09 -14.36 12.92
N LEU A 174 -6.00 -14.96 13.69
CA LEU A 174 -7.42 -15.01 13.38
C LEU A 174 -8.19 -14.06 14.30
N LEU A 175 -9.13 -13.32 13.69
CA LEU A 175 -10.12 -12.48 14.38
C LEU A 175 -11.51 -13.03 14.11
N ARG A 176 -12.38 -13.00 15.12
CA ARG A 176 -13.78 -13.40 14.96
C ARG A 176 -14.58 -12.28 14.32
N VAL A 177 -15.24 -12.60 13.22
CA VAL A 177 -16.13 -11.70 12.49
C VAL A 177 -17.56 -12.22 12.60
N LYS A 178 -18.47 -11.31 12.91
CA LYS A 178 -19.92 -11.50 12.87
C LYS A 178 -20.51 -10.44 11.94
N ALA A 179 -21.46 -10.81 11.11
CA ALA A 179 -22.22 -9.86 10.32
C ALA A 179 -23.73 -9.98 10.68
N LYS A 180 -24.59 -9.79 9.73
CA LYS A 180 -26.06 -9.78 9.92
C LYS A 180 -26.62 -11.10 10.54
N SER A 181 -25.94 -12.23 10.36
CA SER A 181 -26.31 -13.50 10.97
C SER A 181 -25.77 -13.60 12.40
N ASP A 182 -26.35 -14.48 13.24
CA ASP A 182 -25.78 -14.80 14.56
C ASP A 182 -24.51 -15.67 14.50
N SER A 183 -24.14 -16.11 13.32
CA SER A 183 -22.95 -16.91 13.08
C SER A 183 -21.68 -16.08 13.18
N THR A 184 -20.65 -16.65 13.77
CA THR A 184 -19.30 -16.10 13.79
C THR A 184 -18.37 -16.91 12.90
N VAL A 185 -17.37 -16.26 12.32
CA VAL A 185 -16.35 -16.87 11.48
C VAL A 185 -15.00 -16.30 11.84
N ASN A 186 -13.98 -17.15 11.93
CA ASN A 186 -12.60 -16.70 12.10
C ASN A 186 -12.02 -16.32 10.74
N MET A 187 -11.48 -15.11 10.64
CA MET A 187 -10.81 -14.58 9.44
C MET A 187 -9.37 -14.21 9.76
N ILE A 188 -8.48 -14.39 8.79
CA ILE A 188 -7.06 -14.02 8.89
C ILE A 188 -6.97 -12.48 8.94
N PHE A 189 -6.15 -11.95 9.87
CA PHE A 189 -5.72 -10.57 9.89
C PHE A 189 -4.46 -10.43 9.03
N ASP A 190 -4.54 -9.67 7.92
CA ASP A 190 -3.51 -9.64 6.90
C ASP A 190 -3.27 -8.21 6.36
N THR A 191 -2.13 -7.62 6.74
CA THR A 191 -1.72 -6.30 6.23
C THR A 191 -1.25 -6.35 4.76
N GLY A 192 -0.95 -7.52 4.23
CA GLY A 192 -0.58 -7.71 2.82
C GLY A 192 -1.79 -7.85 1.89
N ALA A 193 -3.01 -7.94 2.42
CA ALA A 193 -4.22 -8.05 1.61
C ALA A 193 -4.82 -6.66 1.30
N ASN A 194 -4.88 -6.31 0.03
CA ASN A 194 -5.42 -5.02 -0.45
C ASN A 194 -6.96 -4.94 -0.36
N VAL A 195 -7.61 -6.09 -0.23
CA VAL A 195 -9.06 -6.23 -0.15
C VAL A 195 -9.48 -7.13 1.00
N ASN A 196 -10.70 -6.98 1.52
CA ASN A 196 -11.28 -8.00 2.39
C ASN A 196 -11.77 -9.18 1.54
N VAL A 197 -11.57 -10.39 2.00
CA VAL A 197 -11.90 -11.62 1.27
C VAL A 197 -12.79 -12.53 2.10
N VAL A 198 -13.73 -13.21 1.45
CA VAL A 198 -14.50 -14.32 2.04
C VAL A 198 -14.68 -15.45 1.02
N SER A 199 -14.86 -16.69 1.51
CA SER A 199 -15.34 -17.77 0.67
C SER A 199 -16.84 -17.66 0.42
N GLU A 200 -17.35 -18.30 -0.65
CA GLU A 200 -18.80 -18.33 -0.92
C GLU A 200 -19.62 -18.91 0.24
N SER A 201 -19.12 -19.98 0.87
CA SER A 201 -19.78 -20.57 2.04
C SER A 201 -19.77 -19.61 3.24
N THR A 202 -18.71 -18.84 3.41
CA THR A 202 -18.62 -17.81 4.46
C THR A 202 -19.55 -16.63 4.18
N ALA A 203 -19.61 -16.14 2.95
CA ALA A 203 -20.54 -15.09 2.57
C ALA A 203 -21.99 -15.46 2.89
N LYS A 204 -22.39 -16.70 2.56
CA LYS A 204 -23.72 -17.25 2.92
C LYS A 204 -23.92 -17.34 4.42
N LYS A 205 -22.94 -17.89 5.16
CA LYS A 205 -22.99 -18.05 6.61
C LYS A 205 -23.15 -16.72 7.36
N LEU A 206 -22.48 -15.68 6.88
CA LEU A 206 -22.56 -14.32 7.44
C LEU A 206 -23.74 -13.52 6.91
N ASN A 207 -24.50 -14.07 5.93
CA ASN A 207 -25.62 -13.42 5.26
C ASN A 207 -25.22 -12.07 4.64
N LEU A 208 -24.10 -12.04 3.91
CA LEU A 208 -23.63 -10.86 3.22
C LEU A 208 -24.52 -10.56 1.99
N ARG A 209 -24.70 -9.30 1.69
CA ARG A 209 -25.44 -8.84 0.50
C ARG A 209 -24.53 -8.92 -0.73
N ILE A 210 -24.74 -9.92 -1.57
CA ILE A 210 -24.02 -10.03 -2.86
C ILE A 210 -24.52 -8.95 -3.81
N ILE A 211 -23.60 -8.19 -4.41
CA ILE A 211 -23.95 -7.22 -5.46
C ILE A 211 -24.36 -7.99 -6.72
N PRO A 212 -25.56 -7.75 -7.28
CA PRO A 212 -26.01 -8.47 -8.46
C PRO A 212 -25.08 -8.28 -9.65
N ASN A 213 -24.80 -9.38 -10.36
CA ASN A 213 -23.97 -9.40 -11.58
C ASN A 213 -22.52 -8.88 -11.40
N SER A 214 -22.03 -8.76 -10.19
CA SER A 214 -20.68 -8.27 -9.87
C SER A 214 -19.61 -9.33 -10.19
N LEU A 215 -19.42 -9.67 -11.47
CA LEU A 215 -18.28 -10.47 -11.90
C LEU A 215 -17.05 -9.57 -12.02
N VAL A 216 -16.09 -9.80 -11.14
CA VAL A 216 -14.82 -9.07 -11.09
C VAL A 216 -13.65 -10.04 -11.12
N TYR A 217 -12.45 -9.53 -11.35
CA TYR A 217 -11.24 -10.34 -11.36
C TYR A 217 -10.26 -9.79 -10.32
N VAL A 218 -9.75 -10.69 -9.47
CA VAL A 218 -8.77 -10.33 -8.44
C VAL A 218 -7.58 -11.28 -8.53
N ALA A 219 -6.38 -10.72 -8.53
CA ALA A 219 -5.15 -11.49 -8.49
C ALA A 219 -4.66 -11.63 -7.04
N GLY A 220 -4.17 -12.82 -6.70
CA GLY A 220 -3.37 -13.01 -5.49
C GLY A 220 -1.89 -12.76 -5.78
N ALA A 221 -1.02 -12.97 -4.77
CA ALA A 221 0.43 -12.78 -4.88
C ALA A 221 1.11 -13.63 -5.99
N THR A 222 0.42 -14.64 -6.54
CA THR A 222 0.89 -15.44 -7.68
C THR A 222 0.66 -14.76 -9.03
N GLY A 223 -0.03 -13.61 -9.08
CA GLY A 223 -0.43 -12.92 -10.30
C GLY A 223 -1.56 -13.60 -11.08
N THR A 224 -2.11 -14.71 -10.58
CA THR A 224 -3.23 -15.39 -11.22
C THR A 224 -4.52 -14.64 -10.98
N ARG A 225 -5.19 -14.20 -12.06
CA ARG A 225 -6.49 -13.54 -11.99
C ARG A 225 -7.61 -14.55 -11.77
N ASN A 226 -8.38 -14.36 -10.75
CA ASN A 226 -9.47 -15.25 -10.36
C ASN A 226 -10.82 -14.54 -10.47
N ALA A 227 -11.79 -15.20 -11.11
CA ALA A 227 -13.15 -14.71 -11.20
C ALA A 227 -13.79 -14.72 -9.81
N SER A 228 -14.42 -13.62 -9.43
CA SER A 228 -14.92 -13.36 -8.08
C SER A 228 -16.20 -12.53 -8.14
N ARG A 229 -16.87 -12.39 -7.01
CA ARG A 229 -18.01 -11.47 -6.84
C ARG A 229 -17.75 -10.49 -5.72
N ILE A 230 -18.57 -9.46 -5.62
CA ILE A 230 -18.50 -8.48 -4.55
C ILE A 230 -19.71 -8.70 -3.62
N ALA A 231 -19.44 -8.64 -2.32
CA ALA A 231 -20.46 -8.63 -1.30
C ALA A 231 -20.25 -7.47 -0.34
N ILE A 232 -21.34 -6.97 0.25
CA ILE A 232 -21.32 -5.94 1.29
C ILE A 232 -21.84 -6.53 2.60
N ALA A 233 -21.09 -6.32 3.66
CA ALA A 233 -21.58 -6.46 5.01
C ALA A 233 -22.12 -5.09 5.46
N ASP A 234 -23.43 -4.89 5.34
CA ASP A 234 -24.08 -3.62 5.70
C ASP A 234 -23.79 -3.25 7.18
N HIS A 235 -23.63 -4.26 8.03
CA HIS A 235 -23.33 -4.11 9.46
C HIS A 235 -22.70 -5.39 10.01
N GLY A 236 -21.71 -5.24 10.87
CA GLY A 236 -21.06 -6.37 11.53
C GLY A 236 -20.12 -5.96 12.67
N PHE A 237 -19.42 -6.96 13.20
CA PHE A 237 -18.48 -6.80 14.30
C PHE A 237 -17.20 -7.61 14.03
N ILE A 238 -16.07 -7.03 14.34
CA ILE A 238 -14.80 -7.73 14.56
C ILE A 238 -14.61 -7.75 16.06
N GLU A 239 -14.86 -8.91 16.68
CA GLU A 239 -15.00 -9.06 18.13
C GLU A 239 -16.05 -8.08 18.68
N ASN A 240 -15.64 -7.02 19.40
CA ASN A 240 -16.50 -5.97 19.94
C ASN A 240 -16.47 -4.64 19.15
N ILE A 241 -15.72 -4.59 18.04
CA ILE A 241 -15.60 -3.41 17.20
C ILE A 241 -16.64 -3.47 16.10
N GLU A 242 -17.54 -2.49 16.08
CA GLU A 242 -18.57 -2.38 15.06
C GLU A 242 -17.99 -1.89 13.74
N PHE A 243 -18.45 -2.46 12.62
CA PHE A 243 -18.21 -1.92 11.28
C PHE A 243 -19.49 -1.83 10.46
N LYS A 244 -19.50 -0.93 9.48
CA LYS A 244 -20.61 -0.75 8.53
C LYS A 244 -20.06 -0.68 7.10
N ASN A 245 -20.88 -1.13 6.15
CA ASN A 245 -20.65 -1.03 4.72
C ASN A 245 -19.28 -1.63 4.30
N ALA A 246 -18.86 -2.73 4.93
CA ALA A 246 -17.60 -3.37 4.56
C ALA A 246 -17.77 -4.21 3.29
N GLU A 247 -16.98 -3.88 2.26
CA GLU A 247 -16.90 -4.67 1.04
C GLU A 247 -16.03 -5.90 1.25
N PHE A 248 -16.40 -6.99 0.57
CA PHE A 248 -15.67 -8.25 0.53
C PHE A 248 -15.65 -8.80 -0.91
N ILE A 249 -14.48 -9.24 -1.32
CA ILE A 249 -14.33 -10.08 -2.50
C ILE A 249 -14.73 -11.51 -2.13
N VAL A 250 -15.64 -12.09 -2.90
CA VAL A 250 -16.18 -13.44 -2.67
C VAL A 250 -15.55 -14.40 -3.64
N PHE A 251 -14.65 -15.26 -3.15
CA PHE A 251 -14.04 -16.33 -3.93
C PHE A 251 -14.82 -17.64 -3.81
N PRO A 252 -14.82 -18.47 -4.87
CA PRO A 252 -15.20 -19.87 -4.75
C PRO A 252 -14.43 -20.58 -3.62
N ASP A 253 -15.09 -21.44 -2.85
CA ASP A 253 -14.46 -22.16 -1.73
C ASP A 253 -13.19 -22.93 -2.14
N SER A 254 -13.15 -23.43 -3.37
CA SER A 254 -11.99 -24.15 -3.92
C SER A 254 -10.71 -23.30 -3.99
N LEU A 255 -10.83 -22.00 -4.22
CA LEU A 255 -9.68 -21.09 -4.29
C LEU A 255 -9.11 -20.71 -2.90
N LEU A 256 -9.89 -20.91 -1.85
CA LEU A 256 -9.49 -20.67 -0.45
C LEU A 256 -9.28 -22.00 0.31
N THR A 257 -9.11 -23.11 -0.42
CA THR A 257 -8.88 -24.44 0.13
C THR A 257 -7.53 -24.96 -0.35
N PHE A 258 -6.67 -25.31 0.58
CA PHE A 258 -5.28 -25.73 0.34
C PHE A 258 -5.01 -27.12 0.90
N ALA A 259 -3.85 -27.68 0.57
CA ALA A 259 -3.38 -28.98 1.09
C ALA A 259 -4.45 -30.08 0.93
N ASN A 260 -5.04 -30.23 -0.25
CA ASN A 260 -6.06 -31.23 -0.57
C ASN A 260 -7.29 -31.19 0.37
N GLY A 261 -7.71 -29.98 0.77
CA GLY A 261 -8.88 -29.77 1.61
C GLY A 261 -8.63 -29.74 3.12
N MET A 262 -7.39 -29.98 3.54
CA MET A 262 -7.02 -29.98 4.96
C MET A 262 -6.94 -28.57 5.57
N TYR A 263 -6.69 -27.54 4.76
CA TYR A 263 -6.61 -26.17 5.23
C TYR A 263 -7.57 -25.28 4.44
N LYS A 264 -8.48 -24.63 5.16
CA LYS A 264 -9.49 -23.74 4.56
C LYS A 264 -9.39 -22.35 5.18
N ILE A 265 -9.31 -21.35 4.33
CA ILE A 265 -9.41 -19.93 4.70
C ILE A 265 -10.86 -19.52 4.57
N ASN A 266 -11.51 -19.13 5.67
CA ASN A 266 -12.89 -18.64 5.66
C ASN A 266 -12.97 -17.21 5.08
N GLY A 267 -11.98 -16.38 5.41
CA GLY A 267 -11.87 -15.02 4.94
C GLY A 267 -10.61 -14.35 5.45
N ILE A 268 -10.36 -13.16 4.92
CA ILE A 268 -9.21 -12.31 5.22
C ILE A 268 -9.74 -10.90 5.50
N ILE A 269 -9.28 -10.30 6.59
CA ILE A 269 -9.46 -8.89 6.89
C ILE A 269 -8.25 -8.19 6.33
N GLY A 270 -8.46 -7.34 5.34
CA GLY A 270 -7.42 -6.61 4.61
C GLY A 270 -7.47 -5.10 4.82
N PHE A 271 -6.80 -4.38 3.94
CA PHE A 271 -6.59 -2.94 3.97
C PHE A 271 -7.86 -2.13 4.25
N PRO A 272 -9.04 -2.36 3.62
CA PRO A 272 -10.20 -1.51 3.81
C PRO A 272 -10.69 -1.44 5.25
N LEU A 273 -10.63 -2.55 5.99
CA LEU A 273 -10.99 -2.59 7.41
C LEU A 273 -9.82 -2.22 8.31
N ILE A 274 -8.60 -2.71 8.03
CA ILE A 274 -7.41 -2.48 8.87
C ILE A 274 -7.11 -0.98 8.99
N MET A 275 -7.16 -0.24 7.90
CA MET A 275 -6.92 1.20 7.89
C MET A 275 -7.88 1.99 8.77
N ARG A 276 -9.11 1.52 8.94
CA ARG A 276 -10.16 2.17 9.75
C ARG A 276 -9.94 2.01 11.24
N PHE A 277 -9.03 1.12 11.67
CA PHE A 277 -8.64 1.05 13.09
C PHE A 277 -7.79 2.25 13.53
N GLU A 278 -7.19 2.99 12.59
CA GLU A 278 -6.33 4.16 12.79
C GLU A 278 -5.04 3.89 13.58
N SER A 279 -5.08 2.99 14.56
CA SER A 279 -3.92 2.44 15.28
C SER A 279 -4.21 1.03 15.75
N ILE A 280 -3.20 0.19 15.69
CA ILE A 280 -3.23 -1.17 16.23
C ILE A 280 -1.92 -1.45 16.95
N ARG A 281 -2.01 -2.18 18.07
CA ARG A 281 -0.84 -2.77 18.72
C ARG A 281 -1.05 -4.28 18.76
N PHE A 282 -0.13 -5.04 18.24
CA PHE A 282 -0.21 -6.50 18.29
C PHE A 282 0.99 -7.10 18.99
N THR A 283 0.71 -8.18 19.72
CA THR A 283 1.65 -9.05 20.39
C THR A 283 1.41 -10.47 19.88
N ASP A 284 2.12 -11.43 20.41
CA ASP A 284 1.89 -12.84 20.06
C ASP A 284 0.46 -13.35 20.36
N SER A 285 -0.21 -12.76 21.34
CA SER A 285 -1.48 -13.26 21.85
C SER A 285 -2.62 -12.25 21.89
N LEU A 286 -2.31 -10.97 21.73
CA LEU A 286 -3.30 -9.89 21.79
C LEU A 286 -3.18 -8.94 20.62
N LEU A 287 -4.32 -8.50 20.10
CA LEU A 287 -4.47 -7.33 19.26
C LEU A 287 -5.19 -6.26 20.08
N TYR A 288 -4.52 -5.15 20.33
CA TYR A 288 -5.09 -4.00 20.99
C TYR A 288 -5.42 -2.92 19.95
N ILE A 289 -6.68 -2.50 19.92
CA ILE A 289 -7.18 -1.44 19.05
C ILE A 289 -7.71 -0.31 19.95
N PRO A 290 -6.97 0.80 20.08
CA PRO A 290 -7.40 1.92 20.93
C PRO A 290 -8.59 2.64 20.30
N LYS A 291 -9.44 3.22 21.17
CA LYS A 291 -10.52 4.11 20.75
C LYS A 291 -9.94 5.30 19.99
N ASP A 292 -8.98 5.97 20.59
CA ASP A 292 -8.28 7.11 19.99
C ASP A 292 -6.91 6.67 19.46
N PRO A 293 -6.49 7.15 18.28
CA PRO A 293 -5.24 6.72 17.69
C PRO A 293 -4.03 7.12 18.52
N VAL A 294 -3.07 6.20 18.65
CA VAL A 294 -1.86 6.40 19.46
C VAL A 294 -0.79 7.09 18.62
N ALA A 295 -0.25 8.20 19.11
CA ALA A 295 0.94 8.82 18.54
C ALA A 295 2.16 7.95 18.87
N GLY A 296 2.98 7.70 17.86
CA GLY A 296 4.26 7.01 18.00
C GLY A 296 5.44 8.00 18.02
N THR A 297 6.54 7.61 17.37
CA THR A 297 7.74 8.44 17.23
C THR A 297 7.46 9.73 16.45
N ASN A 298 8.22 10.78 16.71
CA ASN A 298 8.06 12.10 16.06
C ASN A 298 8.43 12.11 14.56
N ILE A 299 9.10 11.06 14.07
CA ILE A 299 9.52 10.96 12.66
C ILE A 299 8.70 9.85 12.00
N PRO A 300 7.98 10.14 10.92
CA PRO A 300 7.25 9.13 10.17
C PRO A 300 8.17 8.04 9.63
N ASN A 301 7.76 6.77 9.79
CA ASN A 301 8.50 5.59 9.32
C ASN A 301 7.57 4.47 8.83
N LEU A 302 6.27 4.74 8.75
CA LEU A 302 5.25 3.93 8.09
C LEU A 302 4.62 4.79 7.00
N PHE A 303 4.72 4.37 5.77
CA PHE A 303 4.18 5.07 4.62
C PHE A 303 3.13 4.20 3.94
N ILE A 304 2.08 4.82 3.41
CA ILE A 304 0.97 4.12 2.78
C ILE A 304 0.84 4.66 1.36
N LYS A 305 1.30 3.88 0.37
CA LYS A 305 1.19 4.24 -1.04
C LYS A 305 0.08 3.40 -1.69
N GLY A 306 -1.03 4.07 -2.03
CA GLY A 306 -2.25 3.32 -2.39
C GLY A 306 -2.75 2.56 -1.17
N ASP A 307 -2.76 1.25 -1.28
CA ASP A 307 -3.12 0.27 -0.26
C ASP A 307 -1.92 -0.53 0.30
N ASP A 308 -0.70 -0.13 -0.07
CA ASP A 308 0.55 -0.75 0.40
C ASP A 308 1.08 -0.12 1.68
N TYR A 309 1.42 -0.95 2.66
CA TYR A 309 2.17 -0.53 3.84
C TYR A 309 3.67 -0.64 3.60
N ILE A 310 4.36 0.49 3.59
CA ILE A 310 5.80 0.57 3.35
C ILE A 310 6.50 1.02 4.63
N ILE A 311 7.52 0.27 5.06
CA ILE A 311 8.37 0.60 6.21
C ILE A 311 9.82 0.73 5.77
N ASP A 312 10.59 1.55 6.49
CA ASP A 312 12.02 1.66 6.29
C ASP A 312 12.79 0.63 7.13
N VAL A 313 13.61 -0.15 6.45
CA VAL A 313 14.55 -1.08 7.06
C VAL A 313 15.96 -0.64 6.71
N THR A 314 16.88 -0.65 7.67
CA THR A 314 18.26 -0.27 7.45
C THR A 314 19.15 -1.50 7.25
N TYR A 315 19.88 -1.51 6.15
CA TYR A 315 20.92 -2.47 5.83
C TYR A 315 22.23 -1.75 5.53
N LYS A 316 23.30 -2.07 6.27
CA LYS A 316 24.63 -1.44 6.09
C LYS A 316 24.55 0.10 6.02
N ASN A 317 23.84 0.71 6.96
CA ASN A 317 23.61 2.17 7.06
C ASN A 317 22.80 2.79 5.90
N LYS A 318 22.15 1.98 5.06
CA LYS A 318 21.24 2.46 4.00
C LYS A 318 19.81 2.17 4.41
N ARG A 319 18.94 3.18 4.38
CA ARG A 319 17.50 3.00 4.54
C ARG A 319 16.91 2.50 3.23
N LEU A 320 16.15 1.43 3.32
CA LEU A 320 15.57 0.72 2.19
C LEU A 320 14.08 0.52 2.45
N PRO A 321 13.20 0.85 1.50
CA PRO A 321 11.76 0.64 1.65
C PRO A 321 11.39 -0.84 1.44
N PHE A 322 10.61 -1.38 2.38
CA PHE A 322 10.08 -2.73 2.35
C PHE A 322 8.56 -2.73 2.48
N PHE A 323 7.90 -3.67 1.83
CA PHE A 323 6.51 -3.96 2.06
C PHE A 323 6.33 -4.66 3.41
N PHE A 324 5.31 -4.29 4.19
CA PHE A 324 5.01 -4.88 5.48
C PHE A 324 3.77 -5.78 5.39
N ASP A 325 3.97 -7.09 5.54
CA ASP A 325 2.98 -8.10 5.20
C ASP A 325 2.88 -9.16 6.30
N THR A 326 1.87 -9.07 7.16
CA THR A 326 1.58 -10.07 8.21
C THR A 326 0.96 -11.36 7.66
N GLY A 327 0.52 -11.37 6.41
CA GLY A 327 0.09 -12.57 5.68
C GLY A 327 1.26 -13.39 5.13
N ASN A 328 2.46 -12.80 5.05
CA ASN A 328 3.65 -13.53 4.64
C ASN A 328 4.30 -14.25 5.82
N SER A 329 4.51 -15.57 5.69
CA SER A 329 5.11 -16.38 6.76
C SER A 329 6.58 -16.05 6.99
N ASN A 330 7.31 -15.70 5.92
CA ASN A 330 8.75 -15.45 5.96
C ASN A 330 9.11 -14.22 5.15
N THR A 331 10.01 -13.40 5.67
CA THR A 331 10.58 -12.28 4.93
C THR A 331 11.26 -12.79 3.66
N THR A 332 10.98 -12.11 2.55
CA THR A 332 11.57 -12.40 1.24
C THR A 332 12.21 -11.14 0.69
N PHE A 333 13.48 -11.22 0.31
CA PHE A 333 14.18 -10.14 -0.36
C PHE A 333 13.95 -10.22 -1.87
N TYR A 334 13.88 -9.05 -2.51
CA TYR A 334 13.68 -8.95 -3.96
C TYR A 334 15.00 -8.73 -4.69
N LYS A 335 14.95 -8.80 -6.01
CA LYS A 335 16.13 -8.57 -6.86
C LYS A 335 16.82 -7.23 -6.61
N THR A 336 16.09 -6.20 -6.25
CA THR A 336 16.61 -4.90 -5.82
C THR A 336 17.59 -5.02 -4.66
N MET A 337 17.31 -5.90 -3.69
CA MET A 337 18.23 -6.19 -2.58
C MET A 337 19.49 -6.90 -3.08
N TYR A 338 19.35 -7.86 -4.00
CA TYR A 338 20.51 -8.51 -4.63
C TYR A 338 21.41 -7.48 -5.33
N ASP A 339 20.80 -6.56 -6.09
CA ASP A 339 21.53 -5.63 -6.94
C ASP A 339 22.39 -4.62 -6.13
N ILE A 340 21.95 -4.22 -4.93
CA ILE A 340 22.71 -3.27 -4.09
C ILE A 340 23.93 -3.89 -3.39
N ASP A 341 24.00 -5.21 -3.28
CA ASP A 341 25.10 -5.90 -2.60
C ASP A 341 25.50 -7.22 -3.31
N SER A 342 25.45 -7.18 -4.65
CA SER A 342 25.66 -8.34 -5.52
C SER A 342 27.00 -9.04 -5.29
N MET A 343 28.07 -8.32 -4.92
CA MET A 343 29.37 -8.91 -4.61
C MET A 343 29.30 -9.90 -3.43
N ASN A 344 28.54 -9.58 -2.38
CA ASN A 344 28.38 -10.46 -1.23
C ASN A 344 27.34 -11.58 -1.50
N PHE A 345 26.32 -11.30 -2.31
CA PHE A 345 25.25 -12.25 -2.57
C PHE A 345 25.54 -13.22 -3.73
N LYS A 346 26.50 -12.89 -4.61
CA LYS A 346 26.87 -13.74 -5.77
C LYS A 346 27.33 -15.14 -5.36
N SER A 347 28.08 -15.27 -4.28
CA SER A 347 28.62 -16.53 -3.76
C SER A 347 27.62 -17.37 -2.97
N LEU A 348 26.42 -16.85 -2.67
CA LEU A 348 25.38 -17.59 -1.97
C LEU A 348 24.89 -18.78 -2.81
N ARG A 349 24.43 -19.83 -2.12
CA ARG A 349 23.90 -21.03 -2.75
C ARG A 349 22.65 -20.69 -3.59
N ASP A 350 22.66 -21.16 -4.83
CA ASP A 350 21.47 -21.15 -5.67
C ASP A 350 20.41 -22.11 -5.14
N THR A 351 19.17 -21.70 -5.17
CA THR A 351 18.03 -22.47 -4.70
C THR A 351 16.76 -22.05 -5.45
N VAL A 352 15.67 -22.64 -5.08
CA VAL A 352 14.32 -22.20 -5.44
C VAL A 352 13.52 -21.96 -4.17
N PHE A 353 12.57 -21.05 -4.20
CA PHE A 353 11.57 -20.93 -3.15
C PHE A 353 10.18 -20.95 -3.76
N SER A 354 9.22 -21.46 -3.01
CA SER A 354 7.83 -21.53 -3.44
C SER A 354 6.95 -20.78 -2.46
N TYR A 355 5.99 -20.07 -3.01
CA TYR A 355 4.95 -19.40 -2.22
C TYR A 355 3.58 -19.68 -2.83
N SER A 356 2.57 -19.73 -1.98
CA SER A 356 1.18 -20.00 -2.36
C SER A 356 0.30 -18.81 -2.00
N SER A 357 -0.66 -18.51 -2.87
CA SER A 357 -1.68 -17.50 -2.67
C SER A 357 -2.97 -17.95 -3.33
N VAL A 358 -4.01 -17.14 -3.28
CA VAL A 358 -5.21 -17.37 -4.09
C VAL A 358 -4.81 -17.48 -5.56
N GLY A 359 -5.19 -18.61 -6.19
CA GLY A 359 -4.83 -18.89 -7.59
C GLY A 359 -3.67 -19.86 -7.77
N GLY A 360 -3.04 -20.39 -6.68
CA GLY A 360 -2.06 -21.47 -6.80
C GLY A 360 -0.73 -21.26 -6.09
N THR A 361 0.29 -21.96 -6.59
CA THR A 361 1.66 -21.93 -6.07
C THR A 361 2.62 -21.54 -7.19
N VAL A 362 3.55 -20.66 -6.88
CA VAL A 362 4.64 -20.24 -7.79
C VAL A 362 5.96 -20.67 -7.18
N THR A 363 6.89 -21.09 -8.04
CA THR A 363 8.28 -21.43 -7.66
C THR A 363 9.22 -20.54 -8.46
N GLU A 364 10.16 -19.91 -7.77
CA GLU A 364 11.11 -18.97 -8.35
C GLU A 364 12.55 -19.31 -7.99
N LYS A 365 13.49 -18.89 -8.87
CA LYS A 365 14.92 -18.95 -8.58
C LYS A 365 15.30 -17.95 -7.53
N ALA A 366 16.12 -18.37 -6.59
CA ALA A 366 16.57 -17.54 -5.49
C ALA A 366 18.02 -17.86 -5.07
N LYS A 367 18.60 -16.98 -4.27
CA LYS A 367 19.74 -17.27 -3.42
C LYS A 367 19.25 -17.57 -2.01
N LEU A 368 19.84 -18.58 -1.35
CA LEU A 368 19.63 -18.81 0.08
C LEU A 368 20.59 -17.96 0.87
N LEU A 369 20.05 -17.06 1.68
CA LEU A 369 20.80 -16.19 2.58
C LEU A 369 20.78 -16.81 3.98
N PRO A 370 21.92 -17.33 4.48
CA PRO A 370 21.96 -18.04 5.76
C PRO A 370 21.58 -17.14 6.93
N GLU A 371 22.09 -15.91 6.93
CA GLU A 371 21.82 -14.92 7.96
C GLU A 371 21.98 -13.50 7.41
N ILE A 372 21.12 -12.59 7.88
CA ILE A 372 21.27 -11.16 7.62
C ILE A 372 20.80 -10.38 8.86
N LYS A 373 21.62 -9.37 9.22
CA LYS A 373 21.26 -8.40 10.26
C LYS A 373 20.70 -7.13 9.60
N LEU A 374 19.58 -6.68 10.11
CA LEU A 374 18.87 -5.49 9.66
C LEU A 374 18.45 -4.68 10.88
N ASP A 375 18.20 -3.37 10.69
CA ASP A 375 17.68 -2.51 11.74
C ASP A 375 16.33 -1.89 11.28
N CYS A 376 15.37 -1.78 12.21
CA CYS A 376 14.13 -1.07 11.98
C CYS A 376 13.85 -0.15 13.16
N GLY A 377 13.75 1.15 12.91
CA GLY A 377 13.75 2.14 13.98
C GLY A 377 15.02 2.04 14.83
N SER A 378 14.86 1.88 16.13
CA SER A 378 15.98 1.74 17.10
C SER A 378 16.36 0.28 17.38
N LYS A 379 15.73 -0.69 16.74
CA LYS A 379 15.89 -2.12 17.04
C LYS A 379 16.62 -2.84 15.91
N SER A 380 17.49 -3.78 16.31
CA SER A 380 18.14 -4.72 15.39
C SER A 380 17.46 -6.08 15.42
N PHE A 381 17.41 -6.72 14.29
CA PHE A 381 16.91 -8.09 14.15
C PHE A 381 17.76 -8.92 13.19
N VAL A 382 17.69 -10.22 13.35
CA VAL A 382 18.47 -11.17 12.55
C VAL A 382 17.49 -12.14 11.90
N LEU A 383 17.53 -12.18 10.57
CA LEU A 383 16.81 -13.18 9.80
C LEU A 383 17.74 -14.31 9.40
N LYS A 384 17.26 -15.54 9.46
CA LYS A 384 18.01 -16.75 9.12
C LYS A 384 17.31 -17.55 8.04
N ASN A 385 18.11 -18.12 7.12
CA ASN A 385 17.61 -18.98 6.04
C ASN A 385 16.51 -18.31 5.19
N THR A 386 16.70 -17.03 4.88
CA THR A 386 15.80 -16.25 4.04
C THR A 386 16.17 -16.38 2.56
N TYR A 387 15.28 -15.96 1.68
CA TYR A 387 15.47 -16.05 0.25
C TYR A 387 15.64 -14.65 -0.36
N ILE A 388 16.54 -14.58 -1.37
CA ILE A 388 16.64 -13.41 -2.25
C ILE A 388 16.16 -13.85 -3.63
N ALA A 389 15.00 -13.38 -4.05
CA ALA A 389 14.42 -13.65 -5.36
C ALA A 389 15.29 -12.99 -6.46
N LEU A 390 15.59 -13.72 -7.52
CA LEU A 390 16.43 -13.25 -8.62
C LEU A 390 15.65 -12.74 -9.83
N GLU A 391 14.36 -13.04 -9.88
CA GLU A 391 13.48 -12.65 -10.98
C GLU A 391 12.51 -11.56 -10.50
N LYS A 392 12.14 -10.64 -11.42
CA LYS A 392 11.14 -9.59 -11.13
C LYS A 392 9.72 -10.00 -11.56
N LYS A 393 9.57 -11.16 -12.16
CA LYS A 393 8.43 -11.52 -13.02
C LYS A 393 7.09 -11.63 -12.29
N ASN A 394 7.11 -11.98 -11.00
CA ASN A 394 5.90 -12.22 -10.21
C ASN A 394 5.92 -11.43 -8.88
N ILE A 395 6.71 -10.37 -8.82
CA ILE A 395 6.84 -9.55 -7.62
C ILE A 395 5.84 -8.40 -7.72
N LEU A 396 4.88 -8.33 -6.81
CA LEU A 396 3.87 -7.26 -6.77
C LEU A 396 4.49 -5.86 -6.62
N HIS A 397 5.65 -5.76 -5.96
CA HIS A 397 6.30 -4.48 -5.65
C HIS A 397 7.77 -4.47 -6.08
N PRO A 398 8.07 -4.49 -7.41
CA PRO A 398 9.43 -4.67 -7.93
C PRO A 398 10.41 -3.55 -7.55
N ASP A 399 9.91 -2.41 -7.09
CA ASP A 399 10.72 -1.25 -6.68
C ASP A 399 11.08 -1.26 -5.20
N LEU A 400 10.51 -2.17 -4.41
CA LEU A 400 10.85 -2.39 -3.01
C LEU A 400 12.01 -3.38 -2.88
N PHE A 401 12.60 -3.44 -1.68
CA PHE A 401 13.73 -4.32 -1.41
C PHE A 401 13.31 -5.70 -0.90
N GLY A 402 12.07 -5.87 -0.55
CA GLY A 402 11.49 -7.12 -0.10
C GLY A 402 10.13 -6.94 0.57
N SER A 403 9.57 -8.05 1.03
CA SER A 403 8.40 -8.12 1.89
C SER A 403 8.82 -8.63 3.27
N ILE A 404 8.54 -7.86 4.31
CA ILE A 404 8.77 -8.20 5.72
C ILE A 404 7.60 -9.05 6.21
N GLY A 405 7.90 -10.27 6.66
CA GLY A 405 6.92 -11.24 7.10
C GLY A 405 6.88 -11.49 8.62
N LYS A 406 6.15 -12.54 9.01
CA LYS A 406 5.97 -12.93 10.42
C LYS A 406 7.26 -13.34 11.13
N ASP A 407 8.24 -13.87 10.43
CA ASP A 407 9.56 -14.21 10.97
C ASP A 407 10.29 -12.98 11.55
N PHE A 408 10.02 -11.80 11.01
CA PHE A 408 10.44 -10.54 11.58
C PHE A 408 9.51 -10.11 12.74
N VAL A 409 8.20 -10.08 12.50
CA VAL A 409 7.19 -9.65 13.48
C VAL A 409 7.34 -10.42 14.81
N ASN A 410 7.57 -11.73 14.73
CA ASN A 410 7.68 -12.62 15.90
C ASN A 410 8.97 -12.40 16.74
N GLN A 411 9.90 -11.54 16.32
CA GLN A 411 11.08 -11.20 17.12
C GLN A 411 10.84 -10.09 18.15
N TYR A 412 9.68 -9.45 18.10
CA TYR A 412 9.30 -8.35 18.98
C TYR A 412 8.20 -8.77 19.95
N LYS A 413 8.21 -8.18 21.13
CA LYS A 413 7.16 -8.41 22.16
C LYS A 413 5.87 -7.74 21.76
N SER A 414 5.97 -6.55 21.16
CA SER A 414 4.83 -5.84 20.63
C SER A 414 5.23 -4.94 19.45
N ILE A 415 4.29 -4.73 18.55
CA ILE A 415 4.41 -3.81 17.43
C ILE A 415 3.20 -2.88 17.45
N LEU A 416 3.46 -1.58 17.53
CA LEU A 416 2.47 -0.54 17.35
C LEU A 416 2.51 -0.06 15.90
N MET A 417 1.40 -0.14 15.19
CA MET A 417 1.20 0.54 13.90
C MET A 417 0.17 1.65 14.10
N SER A 418 0.55 2.86 13.78
CA SER A 418 -0.36 4.01 13.79
C SER A 418 -0.51 4.56 12.39
N PHE A 419 -1.62 4.26 11.75
CA PHE A 419 -1.94 4.72 10.40
C PHE A 419 -2.26 6.22 10.40
N ARG A 420 -2.84 6.71 11.50
CA ARG A 420 -3.17 8.13 11.69
C ARG A 420 -1.92 9.01 11.80
N TYR A 421 -0.87 8.50 12.42
CA TYR A 421 0.38 9.25 12.67
C TYR A 421 1.54 8.75 11.81
N SER A 422 1.29 7.82 10.88
CA SER A 422 2.28 7.29 9.93
C SER A 422 3.54 6.77 10.62
N CYS A 423 3.36 6.00 11.68
CA CYS A 423 4.47 5.43 12.43
C CYS A 423 4.26 3.96 12.77
N ILE A 424 5.36 3.24 12.80
CA ILE A 424 5.47 1.88 13.34
C ILE A 424 6.56 1.87 14.41
N ASP A 425 6.28 1.24 15.54
CA ASP A 425 7.21 1.11 16.67
C ASP A 425 7.28 -0.34 17.13
N PHE A 426 8.48 -0.76 17.52
CA PHE A 426 8.81 -2.14 17.85
C PHE A 426 9.36 -2.20 19.29
N GLU A 427 8.76 -3.02 20.16
CA GLU A 427 9.14 -3.18 21.57
C GLU A 427 9.74 -4.57 21.87
#